data_14df2cfd477727b2edca79ad5001a021
#
_entry.id   14df2cfd477727b2edca79ad5001a021
#
_cell.length_a   1.000
_cell.length_b   1.000
_cell.length_c   1.000
_cell.angle_alpha   90.00
_cell.angle_beta   90.00
_cell.angle_gamma   90.00
#
_symmetry.space_group_name_H-M   'P 1'
#
loop_
_entity.id
_entity.type
_entity.pdbx_description
1 polymer ?
#
loop_
_entity_poly.entity_id
_entity_poly.type
_entity_poly.pdbx_seq_one_letter_code
_entity_poly.pdbx_strand_id
1 'polypeptide(L)'
;MSFKLVSSPHRHCVFTIPQELRIFFRKDRNLLNCLFDAVRQTILYMFRKINKAENFTPGFVCVLHTFGRSLQWNPHIHVLISEGGAGNITPWRVVKHFNFNFLRNSFQMLLLKLLEQQIGPSFKKIKASIYKNQENGFYVYAKPNLTNNKSVLDYIGRYLGRPVIASSRIDKYDGNFVTFHYNRHEDEKLISETVSAWNFIKKLIIHIPEKHFKMIRYYGIYAKKHKNSHKLFPLIKKEKRRFLASLNAWKTSLFFSFGCDPIKCTCGHTMSVLEIFLKGSPLIHSIRKFTSSA
;
A
#
# COMPACT_ATOMS: atom_id res chain seq x y z
N MET A 1 9.06 8.73 -4.04
CA MET A 1 9.01 7.70 -2.98
C MET A 1 10.32 6.94 -2.85
N SER A 2 10.81 6.38 -3.94
CA SER A 2 12.06 5.62 -4.00
C SER A 2 13.28 6.36 -3.44
N PHE A 3 13.29 7.70 -3.45
CA PHE A 3 14.34 8.53 -2.87
C PHE A 3 14.38 8.54 -1.33
N LYS A 4 13.37 7.97 -0.67
CA LYS A 4 13.30 7.85 0.81
C LYS A 4 13.64 6.46 1.30
N LEU A 5 13.72 5.47 0.40
CA LEU A 5 14.03 4.11 0.79
C LEU A 5 15.51 3.97 1.11
N VAL A 6 15.82 3.44 2.27
CA VAL A 6 17.20 3.10 2.65
C VAL A 6 17.75 2.01 1.74
N SER A 7 19.08 2.05 1.50
CA SER A 7 19.79 1.05 0.70
C SER A 7 20.04 -0.20 1.53
N SER A 8 18.96 -0.90 1.91
CA SER A 8 18.95 -2.13 2.71
C SER A 8 17.95 -3.10 2.09
N PRO A 9 18.12 -4.42 2.27
CA PRO A 9 17.09 -5.38 1.90
C PRO A 9 15.74 -5.03 2.51
N HIS A 10 14.67 -5.36 1.80
CA HIS A 10 13.31 -5.19 2.28
C HIS A 10 12.58 -6.53 2.22
N ARG A 11 11.62 -6.68 3.09
CA ARG A 11 10.75 -7.84 3.15
C ARG A 11 9.32 -7.46 2.81
N HIS A 12 8.69 -8.28 1.99
CA HIS A 12 7.27 -8.19 1.74
C HIS A 12 6.51 -9.02 2.76
N CYS A 13 5.56 -8.40 3.45
CA CYS A 13 4.62 -9.06 4.32
C CYS A 13 3.18 -8.78 3.87
N VAL A 14 2.29 -9.74 4.08
CA VAL A 14 0.85 -9.57 3.84
C VAL A 14 0.11 -9.92 5.13
N PHE A 15 -0.69 -9.00 5.62
CA PHE A 15 -1.53 -9.16 6.80
C PHE A 15 -2.97 -9.33 6.35
N THR A 16 -3.52 -10.52 6.58
CA THR A 16 -4.86 -10.90 6.10
C THR A 16 -5.79 -11.16 7.29
N ILE A 17 -7.04 -10.79 7.15
CA ILE A 17 -8.08 -11.00 8.17
C ILE A 17 -8.96 -12.20 7.81
N PRO A 18 -9.50 -12.91 8.81
CA PRO A 18 -10.43 -14.00 8.57
C PRO A 18 -11.75 -13.49 7.97
N GLN A 19 -12.46 -14.40 7.31
CA GLN A 19 -13.66 -14.07 6.54
C GLN A 19 -14.76 -13.44 7.40
N GLU A 20 -14.89 -13.89 8.63
CA GLU A 20 -15.89 -13.44 9.62
C GLU A 20 -15.76 -11.95 9.95
N LEU A 21 -14.56 -11.41 9.83
CA LEU A 21 -14.33 -9.97 10.08
C LEU A 21 -14.64 -9.09 8.87
N ARG A 22 -14.63 -9.62 7.64
CA ARG A 22 -14.71 -8.81 6.43
C ARG A 22 -15.99 -7.99 6.33
N ILE A 23 -17.10 -8.50 6.86
CA ILE A 23 -18.39 -7.83 6.84
C ILE A 23 -18.39 -6.52 7.64
N PHE A 24 -17.65 -6.45 8.75
CA PHE A 24 -17.55 -5.24 9.56
C PHE A 24 -16.88 -4.11 8.77
N PHE A 25 -15.78 -4.40 8.08
CA PHE A 25 -15.07 -3.42 7.24
C PHE A 25 -15.85 -3.01 5.99
N ARG A 26 -16.81 -3.84 5.55
CA ARG A 26 -17.70 -3.49 4.45
C ARG A 26 -18.82 -2.57 4.90
N LYS A 27 -19.37 -2.79 6.11
CA LYS A 27 -20.45 -1.97 6.69
C LYS A 27 -19.94 -0.61 7.15
N ASP A 28 -18.78 -0.59 7.80
CA ASP A 28 -18.11 0.65 8.23
C ASP A 28 -16.67 0.68 7.73
N ARG A 29 -16.42 1.51 6.72
CA ARG A 29 -15.09 1.64 6.11
C ARG A 29 -14.09 2.39 6.99
N ASN A 30 -14.54 3.12 8.00
CA ASN A 30 -13.64 3.75 8.98
C ASN A 30 -12.82 2.72 9.74
N LEU A 31 -13.35 1.50 9.92
CA LEU A 31 -12.63 0.37 10.52
C LEU A 31 -11.38 -0.03 9.74
N LEU A 32 -11.25 0.32 8.46
CA LEU A 32 -10.01 0.12 7.70
C LEU A 32 -8.82 0.88 8.32
N ASN A 33 -9.06 1.94 9.08
CA ASN A 33 -8.03 2.61 9.87
C ASN A 33 -7.50 1.70 10.98
N CYS A 34 -8.37 0.93 11.64
CA CYS A 34 -7.96 -0.05 12.66
C CYS A 34 -7.03 -1.11 12.06
N LEU A 35 -7.28 -1.53 10.81
CA LEU A 35 -6.42 -2.48 10.13
C LEU A 35 -5.00 -1.94 9.93
N PHE A 36 -4.87 -0.69 9.45
CA PHE A 36 -3.58 -0.01 9.34
C PHE A 36 -2.89 0.15 10.70
N ASP A 37 -3.64 0.55 11.73
CA ASP A 37 -3.08 0.79 13.06
C ASP A 37 -2.65 -0.51 13.73
N ALA A 38 -3.39 -1.60 13.59
CA ALA A 38 -3.00 -2.92 14.09
C ALA A 38 -1.69 -3.39 13.44
N VAL A 39 -1.56 -3.29 12.10
CA VAL A 39 -0.33 -3.64 11.38
C VAL A 39 0.84 -2.76 11.83
N ARG A 40 0.63 -1.45 11.92
CA ARG A 40 1.65 -0.50 12.40
C ARG A 40 2.14 -0.86 13.80
N GLN A 41 1.23 -1.06 14.73
CA GLN A 41 1.58 -1.39 16.12
C GLN A 41 2.28 -2.74 16.21
N THR A 42 1.84 -3.74 15.47
CA THR A 42 2.46 -5.09 15.43
C THR A 42 3.93 -5.02 15.01
N ILE A 43 4.22 -4.30 13.93
CA ILE A 43 5.59 -4.17 13.41
C ILE A 43 6.47 -3.39 14.39
N LEU A 44 5.99 -2.24 14.87
CA LEU A 44 6.77 -1.44 15.83
C LEU A 44 7.02 -2.19 17.15
N TYR A 45 6.04 -2.97 17.60
CA TYR A 45 6.18 -3.78 18.80
C TYR A 45 7.23 -4.90 18.63
N MET A 46 7.26 -5.56 17.46
CA MET A 46 8.30 -6.55 17.15
C MET A 46 9.70 -5.91 17.22
N PHE A 47 9.89 -4.76 16.59
CA PHE A 47 11.19 -4.08 16.58
C PHE A 47 11.60 -3.57 17.97
N ARG A 48 10.65 -3.07 18.75
CA ARG A 48 10.88 -2.70 20.15
C ARG A 48 11.32 -3.89 21.01
N LYS A 49 10.80 -5.10 20.77
CA LYS A 49 11.27 -6.31 21.48
C LYS A 49 12.69 -6.72 21.10
N ILE A 50 13.12 -6.43 19.87
CA ILE A 50 14.49 -6.73 19.42
C ILE A 50 15.51 -5.80 20.10
N ASN A 51 15.15 -4.55 20.38
CA ASN A 51 16.01 -3.62 21.11
C ASN A 51 15.16 -2.81 22.11
N LYS A 52 15.19 -3.21 23.37
CA LYS A 52 14.44 -2.58 24.46
C LYS A 52 15.10 -1.30 25.01
N ALA A 53 16.42 -1.16 24.79
CA ALA A 53 17.21 -0.06 25.35
C ALA A 53 16.96 1.27 24.67
N GLU A 54 16.40 1.24 23.45
CA GLU A 54 16.16 2.45 22.66
C GLU A 54 14.89 2.33 21.80
N ASN A 55 14.44 3.44 21.26
CA ASN A 55 13.32 3.48 20.30
C ASN A 55 13.78 3.02 18.91
N PHE A 56 13.97 1.71 18.75
CA PHE A 56 14.46 1.08 17.53
C PHE A 56 13.33 0.88 16.53
N THR A 57 13.44 1.50 15.35
CA THR A 57 12.32 1.65 14.42
C THR A 57 12.75 1.29 12.98
N PRO A 58 12.00 0.40 12.29
CA PRO A 58 12.19 0.12 10.88
C PRO A 58 11.56 1.19 10.00
N GLY A 59 11.85 1.14 8.71
CA GLY A 59 11.06 1.82 7.68
C GLY A 59 10.06 0.87 7.04
N PHE A 60 8.79 1.26 6.96
CA PHE A 60 7.82 0.44 6.25
C PHE A 60 6.72 1.23 5.58
N VAL A 61 6.18 0.63 4.53
CA VAL A 61 5.10 1.17 3.71
C VAL A 61 3.97 0.16 3.70
N CYS A 62 2.78 0.60 4.07
CA CYS A 62 1.56 -0.19 4.05
C CYS A 62 0.69 0.21 2.86
N VAL A 63 0.18 -0.78 2.14
CA VAL A 63 -0.76 -0.63 1.02
C VAL A 63 -1.99 -1.47 1.30
N LEU A 64 -3.16 -0.83 1.38
CA LEU A 64 -4.41 -1.54 1.53
C LEU A 64 -4.89 -2.05 0.17
N HIS A 65 -5.18 -3.34 0.08
CA HIS A 65 -6.01 -3.92 -0.97
C HIS A 65 -7.31 -4.42 -0.36
N THR A 66 -8.40 -4.22 -1.09
CA THR A 66 -9.74 -4.61 -0.62
C THR A 66 -10.32 -5.79 -1.39
N PHE A 67 -9.60 -6.28 -2.40
CA PHE A 67 -10.06 -7.29 -3.36
C PHE A 67 -9.23 -8.56 -3.34
N GLY A 68 -9.90 -9.69 -3.52
CA GLY A 68 -9.27 -10.97 -3.86
C GLY A 68 -9.18 -11.19 -5.38
N ARG A 69 -8.66 -12.35 -5.80
CA ARG A 69 -8.54 -12.73 -7.22
C ARG A 69 -9.89 -12.77 -7.94
N SER A 70 -10.95 -13.17 -7.26
CA SER A 70 -12.34 -13.24 -7.73
C SER A 70 -13.13 -11.95 -7.61
N LEU A 71 -12.48 -10.82 -7.34
CA LEU A 71 -13.10 -9.51 -7.09
C LEU A 71 -13.97 -9.46 -5.82
N GLN A 72 -13.85 -10.45 -4.93
CA GLN A 72 -14.56 -10.45 -3.66
C GLN A 72 -13.92 -9.48 -2.68
N TRP A 73 -14.75 -8.92 -1.78
CA TRP A 73 -14.30 -8.07 -0.69
C TRP A 73 -13.39 -8.85 0.27
N ASN A 74 -12.12 -8.50 0.27
CA ASN A 74 -11.09 -9.14 1.07
C ASN A 74 -10.02 -8.12 1.49
N PRO A 75 -10.30 -7.26 2.48
CA PRO A 75 -9.34 -6.25 2.92
C PRO A 75 -8.12 -6.89 3.57
N HIS A 76 -6.95 -6.53 3.08
CA HIS A 76 -5.65 -6.97 3.58
C HIS A 76 -4.59 -5.91 3.33
N ILE A 77 -3.53 -5.92 4.14
CA ILE A 77 -2.44 -4.94 4.03
C ILE A 77 -1.19 -5.62 3.48
N HIS A 78 -0.72 -5.15 2.35
CA HIS A 78 0.63 -5.41 1.87
C HIS A 78 1.60 -4.45 2.56
N VAL A 79 2.70 -4.98 3.07
CA VAL A 79 3.72 -4.18 3.75
C VAL A 79 5.09 -4.46 3.16
N LEU A 80 5.80 -3.41 2.82
CA LEU A 80 7.22 -3.47 2.53
C LEU A 80 7.98 -2.96 3.75
N ILE A 81 8.77 -3.82 4.40
CA ILE A 81 9.50 -3.53 5.64
C ILE A 81 11.00 -3.60 5.37
N SER A 82 11.78 -2.60 5.80
CA SER A 82 13.23 -2.67 5.78
C SER A 82 13.74 -3.79 6.70
N GLU A 83 14.69 -4.61 6.21
CA GLU A 83 15.37 -5.62 7.04
C GLU A 83 16.43 -4.96 7.93
N GLY A 84 16.00 -4.02 8.73
CA GLY A 84 16.79 -3.27 9.67
C GLY A 84 16.02 -2.07 10.20
N GLY A 85 16.60 -1.41 11.19
CA GLY A 85 16.04 -0.23 11.80
C GLY A 85 17.11 0.72 12.33
N ALA A 86 16.68 1.91 12.72
CA ALA A 86 17.49 2.90 13.39
C ALA A 86 16.90 3.25 14.75
N GLY A 87 17.76 3.55 15.71
CA GLY A 87 17.39 4.02 17.04
C GLY A 87 17.95 5.43 17.30
N ASN A 88 17.87 5.83 18.56
CA ASN A 88 18.44 7.12 18.98
C ASN A 88 19.98 7.07 19.01
N ILE A 89 20.55 5.92 19.41
CA ILE A 89 21.98 5.66 19.54
C ILE A 89 22.47 4.89 18.33
N THR A 90 21.78 3.80 17.96
CA THR A 90 22.14 2.95 16.83
C THR A 90 21.74 3.62 15.52
N PRO A 91 22.67 4.04 14.65
CA PRO A 91 22.32 4.68 13.39
C PRO A 91 21.59 3.72 12.44
N TRP A 92 22.04 2.48 12.35
CA TRP A 92 21.42 1.40 11.59
C TRP A 92 21.85 0.03 12.09
N ARG A 93 20.90 -0.89 12.27
CA ARG A 93 21.16 -2.28 12.57
C ARG A 93 20.31 -3.20 11.69
N VAL A 94 20.95 -4.20 11.08
CA VAL A 94 20.29 -5.20 10.24
C VAL A 94 19.48 -6.17 11.12
N VAL A 95 18.26 -6.49 10.68
CA VAL A 95 17.36 -7.47 11.29
C VAL A 95 16.93 -8.45 10.20
N LYS A 96 17.53 -9.65 10.19
CA LYS A 96 17.26 -10.68 9.17
C LYS A 96 16.13 -11.63 9.55
N HIS A 97 15.87 -11.78 10.85
CA HIS A 97 14.87 -12.74 11.34
C HIS A 97 13.61 -12.01 11.85
N PHE A 98 12.46 -12.41 11.30
CA PHE A 98 11.13 -11.96 11.71
C PHE A 98 10.39 -13.13 12.34
N ASN A 99 9.93 -12.96 13.57
CA ASN A 99 9.16 -13.98 14.27
C ASN A 99 7.70 -13.95 13.80
N PHE A 100 7.33 -14.91 12.94
CA PHE A 100 5.99 -14.96 12.34
C PHE A 100 4.90 -15.29 13.34
N ASN A 101 5.13 -16.18 14.30
CA ASN A 101 4.16 -16.49 15.34
C ASN A 101 3.85 -15.24 16.17
N PHE A 102 4.90 -14.46 16.49
CA PHE A 102 4.71 -13.18 17.15
C PHE A 102 3.89 -12.20 16.30
N LEU A 103 4.16 -12.09 15.00
CA LEU A 103 3.42 -11.20 14.11
C LEU A 103 1.94 -11.61 14.01
N ARG A 104 1.65 -12.90 13.85
CA ARG A 104 0.28 -13.44 13.75
C ARG A 104 -0.53 -13.14 15.01
N ASN A 105 0.00 -13.52 16.18
CA ASN A 105 -0.69 -13.35 17.47
C ASN A 105 -0.84 -11.89 17.85
N SER A 106 0.22 -11.08 17.66
CA SER A 106 0.16 -9.64 17.97
C SER A 106 -0.81 -8.91 17.06
N PHE A 107 -0.85 -9.25 15.76
CA PHE A 107 -1.78 -8.65 14.82
C PHE A 107 -3.22 -8.97 15.17
N GLN A 108 -3.54 -10.24 15.48
CA GLN A 108 -4.87 -10.65 15.94
C GLN A 108 -5.29 -9.89 17.20
N MET A 109 -4.45 -9.90 18.23
CA MET A 109 -4.73 -9.24 19.50
C MET A 109 -4.99 -7.74 19.32
N LEU A 110 -4.12 -7.05 18.57
CA LEU A 110 -4.22 -5.61 18.37
C LEU A 110 -5.43 -5.24 17.52
N LEU A 111 -5.68 -5.98 16.45
CA LEU A 111 -6.83 -5.71 15.59
C LEU A 111 -8.15 -5.93 16.33
N LEU A 112 -8.30 -7.05 17.03
CA LEU A 112 -9.52 -7.35 17.78
C LEU A 112 -9.75 -6.36 18.93
N LYS A 113 -8.67 -5.87 19.58
CA LYS A 113 -8.76 -4.80 20.57
C LYS A 113 -9.27 -3.49 19.96
N LEU A 114 -8.70 -3.07 18.83
CA LEU A 114 -9.09 -1.83 18.15
C LEU A 114 -10.54 -1.91 17.65
N LEU A 115 -10.94 -3.05 17.07
CA LEU A 115 -12.32 -3.26 16.62
C LEU A 115 -13.31 -3.21 17.79
N GLU A 116 -13.00 -3.83 18.92
CA GLU A 116 -13.85 -3.76 20.12
C GLU A 116 -14.01 -2.31 20.63
N GLN A 117 -12.94 -1.52 20.58
CA GLN A 117 -12.98 -0.10 20.96
C GLN A 117 -13.87 0.74 20.04
N GLN A 118 -13.92 0.41 18.75
CA GLN A 118 -14.71 1.16 17.76
C GLN A 118 -16.16 0.67 17.66
N ILE A 119 -16.39 -0.64 17.73
CA ILE A 119 -17.72 -1.25 17.57
C ILE A 119 -18.48 -1.29 18.90
N GLY A 120 -17.75 -1.39 20.01
CA GLY A 120 -18.32 -1.43 21.35
C GLY A 120 -18.60 -2.85 21.87
N PRO A 121 -19.37 -2.97 22.98
CA PRO A 121 -19.58 -4.22 23.70
C PRO A 121 -20.19 -5.36 22.89
N SER A 122 -20.98 -5.05 21.85
CA SER A 122 -21.61 -6.04 20.97
C SER A 122 -20.58 -6.93 20.24
N PHE A 123 -19.36 -6.45 20.07
CA PHE A 123 -18.27 -7.18 19.42
C PHE A 123 -17.63 -8.27 20.31
N LYS A 124 -17.84 -8.24 21.65
CA LYS A 124 -17.19 -9.17 22.58
C LYS A 124 -17.43 -10.65 22.26
N LYS A 125 -18.68 -11.04 21.93
CA LYS A 125 -19.01 -12.43 21.56
C LYS A 125 -18.28 -12.87 20.31
N ILE A 126 -18.23 -12.00 19.28
CA ILE A 126 -17.54 -12.27 18.03
C ILE A 126 -16.04 -12.39 18.24
N LYS A 127 -15.45 -11.49 19.03
CA LYS A 127 -14.06 -11.54 19.42
C LYS A 127 -13.68 -12.88 20.09
N ALA A 128 -14.50 -13.34 21.03
CA ALA A 128 -14.28 -14.63 21.70
C ALA A 128 -14.33 -15.81 20.71
N SER A 129 -15.33 -15.84 19.82
CA SER A 129 -15.44 -16.85 18.77
C SER A 129 -14.23 -16.85 17.84
N ILE A 130 -13.74 -15.67 17.44
CA ILE A 130 -12.56 -15.56 16.56
C ILE A 130 -11.32 -16.10 17.26
N TYR A 131 -11.08 -15.80 18.53
CA TYR A 131 -9.95 -16.41 19.26
C TYR A 131 -10.02 -17.93 19.30
N LYS A 132 -11.22 -18.50 19.47
CA LYS A 132 -11.43 -19.95 19.45
C LYS A 132 -11.16 -20.57 18.06
N ASN A 133 -11.56 -19.89 17.00
CA ASN A 133 -11.42 -20.42 15.63
C ASN A 133 -10.05 -20.14 15.00
N GLN A 134 -9.29 -19.18 15.55
CA GLN A 134 -8.02 -18.71 15.02
C GLN A 134 -6.93 -18.76 16.11
N GLU A 135 -6.71 -19.95 16.68
CA GLU A 135 -5.79 -20.15 17.82
C GLU A 135 -4.33 -19.80 17.49
N ASN A 136 -3.92 -19.95 16.23
CA ASN A 136 -2.55 -19.62 15.76
C ASN A 136 -2.37 -18.17 15.32
N GLY A 137 -3.31 -17.28 15.68
CA GLY A 137 -3.32 -15.90 15.23
C GLY A 137 -3.79 -15.72 13.78
N PHE A 138 -3.85 -14.46 13.33
CA PHE A 138 -4.25 -14.16 11.95
C PHE A 138 -3.13 -14.44 10.96
N TYR A 139 -3.51 -14.78 9.73
CA TYR A 139 -2.53 -15.13 8.71
C TYR A 139 -1.65 -13.94 8.35
N VAL A 140 -0.33 -14.13 8.54
CA VAL A 140 0.71 -13.22 8.09
C VAL A 140 1.65 -14.00 7.19
N TYR A 141 1.70 -13.60 5.92
CA TYR A 141 2.67 -14.13 4.95
C TYR A 141 3.86 -13.18 4.85
N ALA A 142 5.05 -13.73 4.73
CA ALA A 142 6.22 -12.94 4.38
C ALA A 142 7.12 -13.70 3.44
N LYS A 143 7.43 -13.08 2.31
CA LYS A 143 8.39 -13.58 1.35
C LYS A 143 9.79 -13.13 1.79
N PRO A 144 10.79 -14.03 1.91
CA PRO A 144 12.14 -13.61 2.23
C PRO A 144 12.75 -12.79 1.10
N ASN A 145 13.54 -11.82 1.48
CA ASN A 145 14.54 -11.07 0.72
C ASN A 145 14.16 -10.56 -0.68
N LEU A 146 13.73 -9.33 -0.73
CA LEU A 146 13.90 -8.48 -1.90
C LEU A 146 15.29 -7.83 -1.79
N THR A 147 16.34 -8.54 -2.24
CA THR A 147 17.73 -8.13 -2.05
C THR A 147 18.16 -7.00 -2.98
N ASN A 148 17.42 -6.77 -4.06
CA ASN A 148 17.76 -5.77 -5.07
C ASN A 148 16.80 -4.59 -5.02
N ASN A 149 17.36 -3.36 -5.02
CA ASN A 149 16.57 -2.13 -5.07
C ASN A 149 15.60 -2.06 -6.27
N LYS A 150 15.95 -2.69 -7.41
CA LYS A 150 15.08 -2.79 -8.58
C LYS A 150 13.85 -3.65 -8.26
N SER A 151 14.03 -4.81 -7.65
CA SER A 151 12.91 -5.68 -7.24
C SER A 151 12.01 -5.05 -6.17
N VAL A 152 12.56 -4.19 -5.31
CA VAL A 152 11.78 -3.39 -4.35
C VAL A 152 10.91 -2.35 -5.07
N LEU A 153 11.48 -1.66 -6.06
CA LEU A 153 10.76 -0.66 -6.86
C LEU A 153 9.68 -1.30 -7.74
N ASP A 154 10.01 -2.40 -8.40
CA ASP A 154 9.08 -3.19 -9.21
C ASP A 154 7.95 -3.77 -8.35
N TYR A 155 8.26 -4.15 -7.13
CA TYR A 155 7.28 -4.58 -6.14
C TYR A 155 6.34 -3.44 -5.76
N ILE A 156 6.90 -2.29 -5.39
CA ILE A 156 6.13 -1.09 -5.06
C ILE A 156 5.23 -0.72 -6.24
N GLY A 157 5.76 -0.68 -7.46
CA GLY A 157 5.00 -0.38 -8.67
C GLY A 157 3.82 -1.32 -8.87
N ARG A 158 4.05 -2.63 -8.71
CA ARG A 158 3.01 -3.66 -8.84
C ARG A 158 1.88 -3.55 -7.81
N TYR A 159 2.18 -3.19 -6.57
CA TYR A 159 1.17 -3.15 -5.51
C TYR A 159 0.58 -1.77 -5.26
N LEU A 160 1.33 -0.69 -5.52
CA LEU A 160 0.81 0.68 -5.37
C LEU A 160 -0.17 1.09 -6.47
N GLY A 161 0.10 0.66 -7.70
CA GLY A 161 -0.70 0.99 -8.88
C GLY A 161 -1.61 -0.15 -9.36
N ARG A 162 -1.72 -1.25 -8.59
CA ARG A 162 -2.49 -2.41 -9.03
C ARG A 162 -3.98 -2.08 -9.11
N PRO A 163 -4.59 -2.13 -10.31
CA PRO A 163 -6.03 -2.00 -10.43
C PRO A 163 -6.73 -3.21 -9.80
N VAL A 164 -8.00 -3.06 -9.48
CA VAL A 164 -8.84 -4.13 -8.94
C VAL A 164 -8.85 -5.33 -9.90
N ILE A 165 -8.91 -5.06 -11.20
CA ILE A 165 -8.76 -6.04 -12.26
C ILE A 165 -7.86 -5.45 -13.36
N ALA A 166 -6.96 -6.27 -13.92
CA ALA A 166 -6.23 -5.88 -15.13
C ALA A 166 -7.13 -6.06 -16.35
N SER A 167 -7.02 -5.16 -17.33
CA SER A 167 -7.81 -5.25 -18.58
C SER A 167 -7.62 -6.58 -19.31
N SER A 168 -6.41 -7.16 -19.26
CA SER A 168 -6.08 -8.46 -19.82
C SER A 168 -6.84 -9.64 -19.19
N ARG A 169 -7.53 -9.44 -18.08
CA ARG A 169 -8.35 -10.45 -17.42
C ARG A 169 -9.83 -10.36 -17.80
N ILE A 170 -10.20 -9.38 -18.61
CA ILE A 170 -11.53 -9.24 -19.21
C ILE A 170 -11.48 -9.87 -20.58
N ASP A 171 -12.12 -11.02 -20.74
CA ASP A 171 -12.04 -11.82 -21.96
C ASP A 171 -13.05 -11.36 -23.02
N LYS A 172 -14.27 -10.98 -22.57
CA LYS A 172 -15.37 -10.61 -23.45
C LYS A 172 -16.35 -9.65 -22.79
N TYR A 173 -16.90 -8.76 -23.59
CA TYR A 173 -18.10 -7.98 -23.29
C TYR A 173 -19.01 -7.95 -24.51
N ASP A 174 -20.27 -8.38 -24.35
CA ASP A 174 -21.26 -8.48 -25.44
C ASP A 174 -22.36 -7.41 -25.39
N GLY A 175 -22.21 -6.40 -24.53
CA GLY A 175 -23.22 -5.37 -24.27
C GLY A 175 -24.03 -5.62 -22.99
N ASN A 176 -24.24 -6.87 -22.61
CA ASN A 176 -25.04 -7.27 -21.45
C ASN A 176 -24.22 -8.03 -20.39
N PHE A 177 -23.29 -8.87 -20.83
CA PHE A 177 -22.50 -9.71 -19.96
C PHE A 177 -21.00 -9.46 -20.14
N VAL A 178 -20.27 -9.58 -19.01
CA VAL A 178 -18.81 -9.51 -18.96
C VAL A 178 -18.29 -10.88 -18.55
N THR A 179 -17.38 -11.43 -19.35
CA THR A 179 -16.62 -12.64 -19.04
C THR A 179 -15.21 -12.23 -18.62
N PHE A 180 -14.77 -12.70 -17.47
CA PHE A 180 -13.43 -12.44 -16.96
C PHE A 180 -12.86 -13.70 -16.31
N HIS A 181 -11.53 -13.78 -16.22
CA HIS A 181 -10.86 -14.92 -15.63
C HIS A 181 -9.97 -14.57 -14.44
N TYR A 182 -9.73 -15.55 -13.59
CA TYR A 182 -8.77 -15.50 -12.49
C TYR A 182 -8.29 -16.90 -12.11
N ASN A 183 -7.08 -16.98 -11.55
CA ASN A 183 -6.61 -18.23 -10.98
C ASN A 183 -7.16 -18.39 -9.56
N ARG A 184 -7.80 -19.50 -9.27
CA ARG A 184 -8.29 -19.83 -7.93
C ARG A 184 -7.10 -20.02 -6.98
N HIS A 185 -7.28 -19.64 -5.72
CA HIS A 185 -6.15 -19.60 -4.78
C HIS A 185 -5.74 -21.01 -4.32
N GLU A 186 -6.69 -21.92 -4.24
CA GLU A 186 -6.52 -23.24 -3.62
C GLU A 186 -5.70 -24.19 -4.52
N ASP A 187 -5.92 -24.15 -5.81
CA ASP A 187 -5.36 -25.11 -6.78
C ASP A 187 -4.76 -24.43 -8.02
N GLU A 188 -4.69 -23.11 -8.04
CA GLU A 188 -4.23 -22.26 -9.16
C GLU A 188 -4.96 -22.51 -10.50
N LYS A 189 -6.10 -23.21 -10.47
CA LYS A 189 -6.92 -23.43 -11.68
C LYS A 189 -7.45 -22.12 -12.22
N LEU A 190 -7.41 -21.99 -13.54
CA LEU A 190 -8.02 -20.88 -14.26
C LEU A 190 -9.55 -21.02 -14.18
N ILE A 191 -10.21 -20.03 -13.60
CA ILE A 191 -11.66 -19.92 -13.51
C ILE A 191 -12.10 -18.79 -14.44
N SER A 192 -13.04 -19.09 -15.33
CA SER A 192 -13.74 -18.08 -16.13
C SER A 192 -15.13 -17.88 -15.53
N GLU A 193 -15.48 -16.62 -15.29
CA GLU A 193 -16.77 -16.22 -14.70
C GLU A 193 -17.46 -15.23 -15.65
N THR A 194 -18.72 -15.52 -16.02
CA THR A 194 -19.57 -14.64 -16.80
C THR A 194 -20.67 -14.08 -15.92
N VAL A 195 -20.77 -12.78 -15.84
CA VAL A 195 -21.77 -12.07 -15.03
C VAL A 195 -22.39 -10.93 -15.84
N SER A 196 -23.59 -10.49 -15.45
CA SER A 196 -24.17 -9.30 -16.07
C SER A 196 -23.27 -8.08 -15.84
N ALA A 197 -23.24 -7.13 -16.80
CA ALA A 197 -22.43 -5.91 -16.71
C ALA A 197 -22.71 -5.13 -15.42
N TRP A 198 -23.97 -5.07 -14.96
CA TRP A 198 -24.35 -4.48 -13.68
C TRP A 198 -23.69 -5.17 -12.48
N ASN A 199 -23.70 -6.52 -12.46
CA ASN A 199 -23.06 -7.26 -11.38
C ASN A 199 -21.54 -7.14 -11.41
N PHE A 200 -20.94 -7.05 -12.58
CA PHE A 200 -19.52 -6.79 -12.73
C PHE A 200 -19.15 -5.40 -12.19
N ILE A 201 -19.91 -4.36 -12.55
CA ILE A 201 -19.70 -2.99 -12.03
C ILE A 201 -19.88 -2.96 -10.51
N LYS A 202 -20.91 -3.62 -9.95
CA LYS A 202 -21.10 -3.73 -8.49
C LYS A 202 -19.87 -4.39 -7.81
N LYS A 203 -19.29 -5.44 -8.41
CA LYS A 203 -18.05 -6.06 -7.90
C LYS A 203 -16.88 -5.06 -7.88
N LEU A 204 -16.80 -4.11 -8.80
CA LEU A 204 -15.73 -3.11 -8.87
C LEU A 204 -15.96 -1.93 -7.92
N ILE A 205 -17.18 -1.40 -7.87
CA ILE A 205 -17.51 -0.19 -7.08
C ILE A 205 -17.20 -0.37 -5.58
N ILE A 206 -17.41 -1.57 -5.04
CA ILE A 206 -17.14 -1.83 -3.62
C ILE A 206 -15.67 -1.62 -3.23
N HIS A 207 -14.75 -1.59 -4.20
CA HIS A 207 -13.32 -1.39 -3.98
C HIS A 207 -12.86 0.05 -4.15
N ILE A 208 -13.74 0.94 -4.63
CA ILE A 208 -13.43 2.37 -4.73
C ILE A 208 -13.32 2.93 -3.31
N PRO A 209 -12.16 3.52 -2.95
CA PRO A 209 -11.99 4.11 -1.62
C PRO A 209 -12.85 5.37 -1.48
N GLU A 210 -13.20 5.71 -0.26
CA GLU A 210 -13.85 6.98 0.04
C GLU A 210 -12.93 8.17 -0.26
N LYS A 211 -13.54 9.31 -0.52
CA LYS A 211 -12.82 10.55 -0.80
C LYS A 211 -11.81 10.84 0.31
N HIS A 212 -10.58 11.14 -0.08
CA HIS A 212 -9.44 11.41 0.83
C HIS A 212 -8.94 10.22 1.67
N PHE A 213 -9.49 9.01 1.53
CA PHE A 213 -8.95 7.84 2.21
C PHE A 213 -7.58 7.46 1.64
N LYS A 214 -6.57 7.41 2.52
CA LYS A 214 -5.20 7.09 2.12
C LYS A 214 -4.99 5.58 2.09
N MET A 215 -4.99 5.00 0.89
CA MET A 215 -4.71 3.59 0.64
C MET A 215 -3.24 3.21 0.90
N ILE A 216 -2.34 4.19 0.88
CA ILE A 216 -0.90 4.01 1.07
C ILE A 216 -0.45 4.85 2.25
N ARG A 217 0.24 4.22 3.21
CA ARG A 217 0.73 4.88 4.41
C ARG A 217 2.19 4.53 4.70
N TYR A 218 2.94 5.54 5.14
CA TYR A 218 4.37 5.45 5.43
C TYR A 218 4.60 5.55 6.93
N TYR A 219 5.41 4.64 7.46
CA TYR A 219 5.63 4.52 8.89
C TYR A 219 7.11 4.38 9.24
N GLY A 220 7.40 4.54 10.53
CA GLY A 220 8.75 4.45 11.05
C GLY A 220 9.67 5.49 10.39
N ILE A 221 10.87 5.08 9.98
CA ILE A 221 11.83 5.99 9.35
C ILE A 221 11.37 6.54 7.99
N TYR A 222 10.32 5.97 7.38
CA TYR A 222 9.73 6.47 6.13
C TYR A 222 8.62 7.49 6.36
N ALA A 223 8.19 7.72 7.60
CA ALA A 223 7.21 8.75 7.92
C ALA A 223 7.75 10.15 7.61
N LYS A 224 6.87 11.07 7.15
CA LYS A 224 7.27 12.45 6.80
C LYS A 224 7.90 13.23 7.98
N LYS A 225 7.45 12.94 9.21
CA LYS A 225 7.87 13.64 10.43
C LYS A 225 8.87 12.84 11.29
N HIS A 226 9.66 11.94 10.68
CA HIS A 226 10.64 11.19 11.45
C HIS A 226 11.79 12.09 11.92
N LYS A 227 12.01 12.17 13.24
CA LYS A 227 12.97 13.11 13.86
C LYS A 227 14.43 12.86 13.45
N ASN A 228 14.80 11.62 13.13
CA ASN A 228 16.17 11.21 12.81
C ASN A 228 16.41 11.04 11.30
N SER A 229 15.61 11.65 10.45
CA SER A 229 15.73 11.51 8.99
C SER A 229 17.13 11.91 8.46
N HIS A 230 17.78 12.91 9.05
CA HIS A 230 19.12 13.36 8.69
C HIS A 230 20.21 12.28 8.92
N LYS A 231 20.08 11.44 9.95
CA LYS A 231 21.03 10.34 10.24
C LYS A 231 20.95 9.19 9.22
N LEU A 232 19.87 9.13 8.45
CA LEU A 232 19.64 8.08 7.45
C LEU A 232 20.11 8.50 6.04
N PHE A 233 20.49 9.77 5.85
CA PHE A 233 20.98 10.26 4.56
C PHE A 233 22.19 9.51 4.00
N PRO A 234 23.16 9.06 4.80
CA PRO A 234 24.28 8.28 4.28
C PRO A 234 23.87 6.94 3.65
N LEU A 235 22.70 6.39 4.07
CA LEU A 235 22.16 5.14 3.54
C LEU A 235 21.49 5.30 2.16
N ILE A 236 21.31 6.53 1.68
CA ILE A 236 20.71 6.84 0.38
C ILE A 236 21.76 7.55 -0.47
N LYS A 237 22.23 6.93 -1.55
CA LYS A 237 23.21 7.54 -2.46
C LYS A 237 22.71 8.91 -2.94
N LYS A 238 23.52 9.95 -2.76
CA LYS A 238 23.18 11.35 -3.03
C LYS A 238 22.71 11.60 -4.46
N GLU A 239 23.38 10.99 -5.44
CA GLU A 239 23.04 11.09 -6.87
C GLU A 239 21.66 10.49 -7.16
N LYS A 240 21.43 9.28 -6.68
CA LYS A 240 20.14 8.59 -6.83
C LYS A 240 19.01 9.40 -6.19
N ARG A 241 19.26 10.03 -5.04
CA ARG A 241 18.27 10.87 -4.37
C ARG A 241 17.90 12.10 -5.20
N ARG A 242 18.91 12.79 -5.80
CA ARG A 242 18.66 13.96 -6.67
C ARG A 242 17.82 13.57 -7.89
N PHE A 243 18.22 12.50 -8.59
CA PHE A 243 17.47 11.97 -9.72
C PHE A 243 16.03 11.62 -9.36
N LEU A 244 15.84 10.83 -8.31
CA LEU A 244 14.50 10.42 -7.87
C LEU A 244 13.65 11.59 -7.34
N ALA A 245 14.29 12.62 -6.77
CA ALA A 245 13.59 13.84 -6.37
C ALA A 245 13.11 14.64 -7.58
N SER A 246 13.88 14.65 -8.69
CA SER A 246 13.47 15.33 -9.93
C SER A 246 12.21 14.72 -10.55
N LEU A 247 11.95 13.41 -10.34
CA LEU A 247 10.74 12.74 -10.80
C LEU A 247 9.45 13.18 -10.06
N ASN A 248 9.56 14.01 -9.00
CA ASN A 248 8.39 14.65 -8.39
C ASN A 248 7.82 15.77 -9.27
N ALA A 249 8.63 16.35 -10.16
CA ALA A 249 8.13 17.28 -11.17
C ALA A 249 7.35 16.48 -12.23
N TRP A 250 6.11 16.88 -12.49
CA TRP A 250 5.21 16.19 -13.42
C TRP A 250 5.82 16.06 -14.82
N LYS A 251 6.48 17.10 -15.32
CA LYS A 251 7.18 17.12 -16.61
C LYS A 251 8.27 16.04 -16.70
N THR A 252 9.15 15.99 -15.69
CA THR A 252 10.24 15.02 -15.62
C THR A 252 9.70 13.59 -15.49
N SER A 253 8.65 13.41 -14.71
CA SER A 253 7.99 12.13 -14.56
C SER A 253 7.38 11.62 -15.87
N LEU A 254 6.70 12.49 -16.62
CA LEU A 254 6.13 12.15 -17.95
C LEU A 254 7.23 11.84 -18.96
N PHE A 255 8.29 12.64 -18.99
CA PHE A 255 9.41 12.39 -19.90
C PHE A 255 10.04 11.01 -19.67
N PHE A 256 10.32 10.64 -18.42
CA PHE A 256 10.90 9.33 -18.11
C PHE A 256 9.93 8.15 -18.25
N SER A 257 8.61 8.41 -18.15
CA SER A 257 7.60 7.34 -18.27
C SER A 257 7.20 7.05 -19.72
N PHE A 258 7.15 8.09 -20.55
CA PHE A 258 6.57 8.01 -21.89
C PHE A 258 7.54 8.44 -23.00
N GLY A 259 8.76 8.90 -22.67
CA GLY A 259 9.75 9.35 -23.63
C GLY A 259 9.43 10.68 -24.34
N CYS A 260 8.36 11.38 -23.91
CA CYS A 260 7.94 12.64 -24.53
C CYS A 260 7.98 13.79 -23.52
N ASP A 261 8.39 14.97 -23.97
CA ASP A 261 8.29 16.22 -23.20
C ASP A 261 6.90 16.84 -23.47
N PRO A 262 6.00 16.87 -22.46
CA PRO A 262 4.62 17.30 -22.64
C PRO A 262 4.46 18.77 -23.00
N ILE A 263 5.53 19.57 -22.88
CA ILE A 263 5.53 20.97 -23.26
C ILE A 263 6.50 21.30 -24.41
N LYS A 264 7.00 20.29 -25.13
CA LYS A 264 7.75 20.48 -26.37
C LYS A 264 6.87 20.18 -27.59
N CYS A 265 6.75 21.18 -28.47
CA CYS A 265 6.14 20.98 -29.77
C CYS A 265 7.02 20.07 -30.65
N THR A 266 6.44 19.39 -31.62
CA THR A 266 7.17 18.64 -32.65
C THR A 266 8.13 19.53 -33.47
N CYS A 267 7.86 20.84 -33.54
CA CYS A 267 8.74 21.84 -34.15
C CYS A 267 9.94 22.26 -33.26
N GLY A 268 10.06 21.70 -32.05
CA GLY A 268 11.16 21.98 -31.11
C GLY A 268 10.95 23.16 -30.16
N HIS A 269 9.91 23.98 -30.38
CA HIS A 269 9.60 25.10 -29.48
C HIS A 269 8.92 24.63 -28.18
N THR A 270 9.09 25.43 -27.11
CA THR A 270 8.43 25.20 -25.83
C THR A 270 7.00 25.74 -25.87
N MET A 271 6.02 24.89 -25.56
CA MET A 271 4.62 25.27 -25.44
C MET A 271 4.33 25.78 -24.03
N SER A 272 3.46 26.80 -23.92
CA SER A 272 2.89 27.24 -22.65
C SER A 272 1.53 26.58 -22.42
N VAL A 273 1.22 26.25 -21.16
CA VAL A 273 -0.11 25.79 -20.78
C VAL A 273 -1.05 27.00 -20.78
N LEU A 274 -1.97 27.04 -21.73
CA LEU A 274 -2.99 28.11 -21.83
C LEU A 274 -4.12 27.88 -20.86
N GLU A 275 -4.73 26.71 -20.89
CA GLU A 275 -5.89 26.39 -20.06
C GLU A 275 -5.88 24.94 -19.62
N ILE A 276 -6.45 24.68 -18.45
CA ILE A 276 -6.68 23.34 -17.92
C ILE A 276 -8.18 23.19 -17.70
N PHE A 277 -8.78 22.21 -18.35
CA PHE A 277 -10.19 21.86 -18.18
C PHE A 277 -10.33 20.67 -17.24
N LEU A 278 -11.24 20.77 -16.28
CA LEU A 278 -11.66 19.65 -15.46
C LEU A 278 -13.18 19.46 -15.67
N LYS A 279 -13.60 18.32 -16.21
CA LYS A 279 -15.01 18.03 -16.47
C LYS A 279 -15.71 19.10 -17.35
N GLY A 280 -14.99 19.64 -18.34
CA GLY A 280 -15.54 20.63 -19.27
C GLY A 280 -15.59 22.08 -18.75
N SER A 281 -15.15 22.34 -17.52
CA SER A 281 -15.06 23.69 -16.97
C SER A 281 -13.60 24.15 -16.86
N PRO A 282 -13.25 25.38 -17.24
CA PRO A 282 -11.89 25.91 -17.14
C PRO A 282 -11.49 26.10 -15.66
N LEU A 283 -10.33 25.59 -15.29
CA LEU A 283 -9.72 25.80 -13.96
C LEU A 283 -8.91 27.10 -13.93
N ILE A 284 -9.57 28.23 -13.86
CA ILE A 284 -8.96 29.57 -13.97
C ILE A 284 -7.92 29.86 -12.85
N HIS A 285 -8.03 29.26 -11.67
CA HIS A 285 -7.20 29.57 -10.52
C HIS A 285 -5.82 28.89 -10.48
N SER A 286 -5.53 27.90 -11.31
CA SER A 286 -4.23 27.19 -11.26
C SER A 286 -3.15 27.77 -12.17
N ILE A 287 -3.48 28.55 -13.16
CA ILE A 287 -2.54 29.03 -14.19
C ILE A 287 -1.56 30.07 -13.63
N ARG A 288 -1.99 30.93 -12.71
CA ARG A 288 -1.13 31.98 -12.11
C ARG A 288 0.02 31.45 -11.23
N LYS A 289 -0.05 30.20 -10.77
CA LYS A 289 1.02 29.58 -9.95
C LYS A 289 2.13 28.91 -10.77
N PHE A 290 1.92 28.68 -12.06
CA PHE A 290 2.92 28.03 -12.92
C PHE A 290 3.85 29.01 -13.66
N THR A 291 3.49 30.29 -13.73
CA THR A 291 4.26 31.31 -14.45
C THR A 291 5.28 32.06 -13.60
N SER A 292 5.35 31.81 -12.27
CA SER A 292 6.23 32.55 -11.34
C SER A 292 7.49 31.77 -10.91
N SER A 293 7.84 30.67 -11.59
CA SER A 293 9.09 29.94 -11.38
C SER A 293 9.69 29.54 -12.74
N ALA A 294 10.12 30.53 -13.48
CA ALA A 294 11.09 30.43 -14.57
C ALA A 294 12.49 30.73 -14.02
#